data_94dcb4eeea331588471dd1bdbe10dd7e
#
_entry.id   94dcb4eeea331588471dd1bdbe10dd7e
#
_cell.length_a   1.000
_cell.length_b   1.000
_cell.length_c   1.000
_cell.angle_alpha   90.00
_cell.angle_beta   90.00
_cell.angle_gamma   90.00
#
_symmetry.space_group_name_H-M   'P 1'
#
loop_
_entity.id
_entity.type
_entity.pdbx_description
1 polymer ?
#
loop_
_entity_poly.entity_id
_entity_poly.type
_entity_poly.pdbx_seq_one_letter_code
_entity_poly.pdbx_strand_id
1 'polypeptide(L)'
;MRIYLDNCCYNRPYDDQTQLKISLETQAKLYIQDCIKENKFQLVASYVLIFENAKNPYEGKKESILKFLEENTDIFIDESYKDEVGNLAEKIMTTGIKTADAHHIAAAILAKCDFLITTDKRMLKFVSERIKIISPIDFIDLAGEKL
;
A
#
# COMPACT_ATOMS: atom_id res chain seq x y z
N MET A 1 11.08 8.85 5.62
CA MET A 1 10.33 7.58 5.79
C MET A 1 9.62 7.24 4.50
N ARG A 2 9.85 6.05 3.98
CA ARG A 2 9.21 5.55 2.76
C ARG A 2 8.08 4.61 3.10
N ILE A 3 6.93 4.83 2.48
CA ILE A 3 5.75 4.02 2.71
C ILE A 3 5.15 3.52 1.40
N TYR A 4 4.55 2.35 1.46
CA TYR A 4 3.80 1.74 0.36
C TYR A 4 2.38 1.51 0.86
N LEU A 5 1.39 2.07 0.16
CA LEU A 5 -0.02 1.86 0.46
C LEU A 5 -0.56 0.75 -0.44
N ASP A 6 -1.08 -0.31 0.16
CA ASP A 6 -1.71 -1.40 -0.57
C ASP A 6 -3.02 -0.93 -1.23
N ASN A 7 -3.41 -1.63 -2.29
CA ASN A 7 -4.61 -1.28 -3.07
C ASN A 7 -5.88 -1.23 -2.21
N CYS A 8 -6.00 -2.11 -1.23
CA CYS A 8 -7.15 -2.10 -0.31
C CYS A 8 -7.28 -0.76 0.45
N CYS A 9 -6.17 -0.11 0.76
CA CYS A 9 -6.18 1.21 1.41
C CYS A 9 -6.75 2.28 0.48
N TYR A 10 -6.36 2.26 -0.79
CA TYR A 10 -6.90 3.21 -1.78
C TYR A 10 -8.40 3.03 -2.01
N ASN A 11 -8.90 1.82 -1.86
CA ASN A 11 -10.32 1.51 -2.06
C ASN A 11 -11.17 1.72 -0.80
N ARG A 12 -10.58 1.81 0.40
CA ARG A 12 -11.29 1.90 1.67
C ARG A 12 -12.34 3.01 1.74
N PRO A 13 -12.09 4.24 1.22
CA PRO A 13 -13.11 5.30 1.23
C PRO A 13 -14.38 4.96 0.45
N TYR A 14 -14.33 3.97 -0.44
CA TYR A 14 -15.47 3.54 -1.25
C TYR A 14 -16.20 2.33 -0.65
N ASP A 15 -15.69 1.76 0.44
CA ASP A 15 -16.30 0.62 1.12
C ASP A 15 -17.43 1.07 2.04
N ASP A 16 -18.14 0.13 2.66
CA ASP A 16 -19.28 0.41 3.53
C ASP A 16 -18.86 1.13 4.82
N GLN A 17 -19.07 2.44 4.85
CA GLN A 17 -18.71 3.31 5.98
C GLN A 17 -19.61 3.15 7.20
N THR A 18 -20.69 2.35 7.11
CA THR A 18 -21.52 2.06 8.29
C THR A 18 -20.81 1.12 9.27
N GLN A 19 -19.81 0.39 8.80
CA GLN A 19 -18.96 -0.43 9.65
C GLN A 19 -17.89 0.45 10.30
N LEU A 20 -17.86 0.48 11.64
CA LEU A 20 -16.97 1.36 12.40
C LEU A 20 -15.49 1.16 12.02
N LYS A 21 -15.04 -0.07 11.92
CA LYS A 21 -13.65 -0.35 11.58
C LYS A 21 -13.27 0.22 10.21
N ILE A 22 -14.14 0.05 9.22
CA ILE A 22 -13.93 0.58 7.86
C ILE A 22 -13.87 2.10 7.89
N SER A 23 -14.79 2.74 8.63
CA SER A 23 -14.80 4.19 8.78
C SER A 23 -13.51 4.71 9.43
N LEU A 24 -13.02 4.05 10.46
CA LEU A 24 -11.76 4.43 11.12
C LEU A 24 -10.55 4.24 10.21
N GLU A 25 -10.51 3.15 9.46
CA GLU A 25 -9.43 2.89 8.50
C GLU A 25 -9.45 3.92 7.36
N THR A 26 -10.64 4.32 6.91
CA THR A 26 -10.80 5.38 5.92
C THR A 26 -10.26 6.71 6.42
N GLN A 27 -10.62 7.10 7.64
CA GLN A 27 -10.14 8.35 8.25
C GLN A 27 -8.61 8.34 8.40
N ALA A 28 -8.06 7.22 8.85
CA ALA A 28 -6.62 7.06 8.99
C ALA A 28 -5.92 7.17 7.64
N LYS A 29 -6.44 6.52 6.62
CA LYS A 29 -5.88 6.55 5.26
C LYS A 29 -5.91 7.96 4.67
N LEU A 30 -7.02 8.67 4.84
CA LEU A 30 -7.13 10.05 4.35
C LEU A 30 -6.14 10.98 5.04
N TYR A 31 -5.92 10.80 6.32
CA TYR A 31 -4.89 11.54 7.06
C TYR A 31 -3.49 11.25 6.52
N ILE A 32 -3.19 9.98 6.25
CA ILE A 32 -1.90 9.58 5.66
C ILE A 32 -1.72 10.22 4.28
N GLN A 33 -2.78 10.26 3.46
CA GLN A 33 -2.73 10.93 2.16
C GLN A 33 -2.42 12.42 2.29
N ASP A 34 -3.01 13.10 3.26
CA ASP A 34 -2.72 14.51 3.50
C ASP A 34 -1.26 14.71 3.88
N CYS A 35 -0.71 13.84 4.72
CA CYS A 35 0.70 13.87 5.08
C CYS A 35 1.62 13.63 3.87
N ILE A 36 1.22 12.74 2.96
CA ILE A 36 1.95 12.50 1.71
C ILE A 36 1.96 13.77 0.84
N LYS A 37 0.80 14.41 0.69
CA LYS A 37 0.69 15.67 -0.07
C LYS A 37 1.55 16.78 0.52
N GLU A 38 1.75 16.77 1.82
CA GLU A 38 2.61 17.74 2.53
C GLU A 38 4.08 17.31 2.56
N ASN A 39 4.44 16.26 1.85
CA ASN A 39 5.80 15.71 1.76
C ASN A 39 6.39 15.24 3.10
N LYS A 40 5.54 14.80 4.02
CA LYS A 40 5.99 14.23 5.30
C LYS A 40 6.49 12.80 5.15
N PHE A 41 6.01 12.08 4.12
CA PHE A 41 6.44 10.74 3.76
C PHE A 41 6.73 10.67 2.27
N GLN A 42 7.67 9.81 1.88
CA GLN A 42 7.87 9.44 0.49
C GLN A 42 6.91 8.31 0.14
N LEU A 43 6.10 8.49 -0.89
CA LEU A 43 5.18 7.47 -1.38
C LEU A 43 5.84 6.62 -2.45
N VAL A 44 5.80 5.32 -2.24
CA VAL A 44 6.22 4.33 -3.23
C VAL A 44 4.98 3.70 -3.86
N ALA A 45 4.99 3.58 -5.17
CA ALA A 45 4.00 2.82 -5.92
C ALA A 45 4.72 1.83 -6.83
N SER A 46 3.96 0.94 -7.45
CA SER A 46 4.53 -0.07 -8.34
C SER A 46 3.59 -0.38 -9.51
N TYR A 47 4.14 -1.01 -10.53
CA TYR A 47 3.34 -1.52 -11.64
C TYR A 47 2.26 -2.51 -11.15
N VAL A 48 2.49 -3.20 -10.02
CA VAL A 48 1.51 -4.12 -9.42
C VAL A 48 0.26 -3.37 -8.99
N LEU A 49 0.42 -2.21 -8.34
CA LEU A 49 -0.72 -1.34 -7.96
C LEU A 49 -1.49 -0.86 -9.19
N ILE A 50 -0.78 -0.40 -10.19
CA ILE A 50 -1.40 0.10 -11.43
C ILE A 50 -2.19 -1.02 -12.11
N PHE A 51 -1.61 -2.22 -12.17
CA PHE A 51 -2.25 -3.39 -12.76
C PHE A 51 -3.52 -3.80 -12.02
N GLU A 52 -3.47 -3.85 -10.68
CA GLU A 52 -4.65 -4.15 -9.87
C GLU A 52 -5.73 -3.06 -10.01
N ASN A 53 -5.33 -1.80 -9.97
CA ASN A 53 -6.27 -0.69 -10.10
C ASN A 53 -6.96 -0.69 -11.46
N ALA A 54 -6.25 -1.11 -12.51
CA ALA A 54 -6.82 -1.21 -13.86
C ALA A 54 -7.99 -2.20 -13.94
N LYS A 55 -8.07 -3.16 -13.02
CA LYS A 55 -9.16 -4.15 -12.94
C LYS A 55 -10.37 -3.62 -12.15
N ASN A 56 -10.28 -2.44 -11.58
CA ASN A 56 -11.40 -1.85 -10.84
C ASN A 56 -12.57 -1.60 -11.80
N PRO A 57 -13.77 -2.17 -11.53
CA PRO A 57 -14.91 -2.04 -12.44
C PRO A 57 -15.55 -0.63 -12.42
N TYR A 58 -15.18 0.20 -11.46
CA TYR A 58 -15.75 1.54 -11.29
C TYR A 58 -14.75 2.59 -11.80
N GLU A 59 -15.04 3.16 -12.98
CA GLU A 59 -14.14 4.11 -13.65
C GLU A 59 -13.78 5.32 -12.78
N GLY A 60 -14.76 5.88 -12.07
CA GLY A 60 -14.53 7.03 -11.20
C GLY A 60 -13.51 6.75 -10.08
N LYS A 61 -13.62 5.57 -9.45
CA LYS A 61 -12.67 5.13 -8.43
C LYS A 61 -11.28 4.91 -9.03
N LYS A 62 -11.24 4.19 -10.15
CA LYS A 62 -9.99 3.86 -10.85
C LYS A 62 -9.23 5.12 -11.22
N GLU A 63 -9.91 6.09 -11.83
CA GLU A 63 -9.30 7.35 -12.24
C GLU A 63 -8.85 8.20 -11.07
N SER A 64 -9.64 8.24 -9.98
CA SER A 64 -9.29 8.99 -8.77
C SER A 64 -8.03 8.44 -8.11
N ILE A 65 -7.92 7.12 -8.00
CA ILE A 65 -6.74 6.47 -7.44
C ILE A 65 -5.51 6.71 -8.32
N LEU A 66 -5.68 6.54 -9.63
CA LEU A 66 -4.59 6.74 -10.59
C LEU A 66 -4.08 8.18 -10.54
N LYS A 67 -4.99 9.16 -10.49
CA LYS A 67 -4.63 10.56 -10.38
C LYS A 67 -3.83 10.85 -9.12
N PHE A 68 -4.26 10.31 -7.98
CA PHE A 68 -3.51 10.47 -6.73
C PHE A 68 -2.11 9.89 -6.84
N LEU A 69 -1.97 8.71 -7.43
CA LEU A 69 -0.67 8.07 -7.63
C LEU A 69 0.23 8.88 -8.57
N GLU A 70 -0.32 9.38 -9.68
CA GLU A 70 0.44 10.20 -10.62
C GLU A 70 0.94 11.50 -9.99
N GLU A 71 0.13 12.13 -9.15
CA GLU A 71 0.46 13.42 -8.55
C GLU A 71 1.40 13.30 -7.34
N ASN A 72 1.41 12.16 -6.63
CA ASN A 72 2.05 12.06 -5.32
C ASN A 72 3.13 10.98 -5.19
N THR A 73 3.30 10.11 -6.17
CA THR A 73 4.31 9.05 -6.09
C THR A 73 5.72 9.63 -6.24
N ASP A 74 6.57 9.36 -5.26
CA ASP A 74 7.96 9.80 -5.25
C ASP A 74 8.88 8.75 -5.90
N ILE A 75 8.60 7.47 -5.67
CA ILE A 75 9.39 6.35 -6.18
C ILE A 75 8.44 5.35 -6.83
N PHE A 76 8.71 5.01 -8.08
CA PHE A 76 7.90 4.06 -8.83
C PHE A 76 8.72 2.85 -9.25
N ILE A 77 8.29 1.66 -8.81
CA ILE A 77 8.87 0.39 -9.23
C ILE A 77 8.14 -0.06 -10.50
N ASP A 78 8.76 0.16 -11.64
CA ASP A 78 8.19 -0.15 -12.95
C ASP A 78 8.42 -1.60 -13.39
N GLU A 79 7.93 -1.94 -14.56
CA GLU A 79 8.03 -3.30 -15.11
C GLU A 79 9.46 -3.78 -15.38
N SER A 80 10.43 -2.88 -15.40
CA SER A 80 11.84 -3.29 -15.55
C SER A 80 12.34 -4.10 -14.35
N TYR A 81 11.65 -4.00 -13.21
CA TYR A 81 11.93 -4.78 -12.00
C TYR A 81 11.12 -6.08 -11.92
N LYS A 82 10.39 -6.44 -12.96
CA LYS A 82 9.46 -7.57 -12.95
C LYS A 82 10.12 -8.89 -12.53
N ASP A 83 11.32 -9.17 -13.01
CA ASP A 83 12.02 -10.41 -12.68
C ASP A 83 12.45 -10.43 -11.21
N GLU A 84 13.00 -9.32 -10.72
CA GLU A 84 13.43 -9.20 -9.32
C GLU A 84 12.24 -9.27 -8.36
N VAL A 85 11.15 -8.58 -8.69
CA VAL A 85 9.90 -8.61 -7.93
C VAL A 85 9.34 -10.04 -7.92
N GLY A 86 9.29 -10.69 -9.08
CA GLY A 86 8.76 -12.06 -9.20
C GLY A 86 9.57 -13.07 -8.40
N ASN A 87 10.90 -12.99 -8.45
CA ASN A 87 11.77 -13.91 -7.72
C ASN A 87 11.59 -13.75 -6.20
N LEU A 88 11.51 -12.53 -5.71
CA LEU A 88 11.28 -12.28 -4.29
C LEU A 88 9.86 -12.68 -3.88
N ALA A 89 8.86 -12.39 -4.73
CA ALA A 89 7.48 -12.78 -4.48
C ALA A 89 7.31 -14.29 -4.35
N GLU A 90 8.00 -15.09 -5.16
CA GLU A 90 7.95 -16.54 -5.05
C GLU A 90 8.41 -17.02 -3.67
N LYS A 91 9.45 -16.42 -3.13
CA LYS A 91 9.93 -16.75 -1.77
C LYS A 91 8.89 -16.39 -0.71
N ILE A 92 8.25 -15.23 -0.87
CA ILE A 92 7.21 -14.77 0.06
C ILE A 92 5.98 -15.70 -0.02
N MET A 93 5.63 -16.14 -1.22
CA MET A 93 4.49 -17.06 -1.42
C MET A 93 4.67 -18.40 -0.69
N THR A 94 5.90 -18.85 -0.48
CA THR A 94 6.15 -20.09 0.27
C THR A 94 5.66 -20.00 1.73
N THR A 95 5.44 -18.80 2.24
CA THR A 95 4.93 -18.59 3.60
C THR A 95 3.40 -18.59 3.67
N GLY A 96 2.70 -18.77 2.54
CA GLY A 96 1.25 -18.81 2.47
C GLY A 96 0.60 -17.50 2.02
N ILE A 97 1.40 -16.50 1.63
CA ILE A 97 0.88 -15.23 1.11
C ILE A 97 0.43 -15.42 -0.34
N LYS A 98 -0.71 -14.79 -0.71
CA LYS A 98 -1.26 -14.83 -2.06
C LYS A 98 -0.32 -14.14 -3.06
N THR A 99 -0.41 -14.55 -4.32
CA THR A 99 0.43 -14.03 -5.42
C THR A 99 0.45 -12.51 -5.49
N ALA A 100 -0.71 -11.86 -5.57
CA ALA A 100 -0.79 -10.40 -5.69
C ALA A 100 -0.17 -9.70 -4.47
N ASP A 101 -0.51 -10.16 -3.27
CA ASP A 101 0.01 -9.59 -2.03
C ASP A 101 1.53 -9.77 -1.93
N ALA A 102 2.03 -10.94 -2.33
CA ALA A 102 3.47 -11.21 -2.35
C ALA A 102 4.22 -10.26 -3.29
N HIS A 103 3.63 -9.93 -4.43
CA HIS A 103 4.21 -8.98 -5.38
C HIS A 103 4.24 -7.56 -4.81
N HIS A 104 3.20 -7.13 -4.10
CA HIS A 104 3.22 -5.85 -3.40
C HIS A 104 4.32 -5.78 -2.35
N ILE A 105 4.43 -6.82 -1.53
CA ILE A 105 5.46 -6.89 -0.49
C ILE A 105 6.85 -6.85 -1.13
N ALA A 106 7.07 -7.63 -2.18
CA ALA A 106 8.35 -7.68 -2.89
C ALA A 106 8.72 -6.31 -3.47
N ALA A 107 7.78 -5.63 -4.13
CA ALA A 107 8.01 -4.30 -4.68
C ALA A 107 8.39 -3.30 -3.58
N ALA A 108 7.67 -3.33 -2.46
CA ALA A 108 7.94 -2.45 -1.33
C ALA A 108 9.33 -2.72 -0.71
N ILE A 109 9.72 -3.97 -0.60
CA ILE A 109 11.06 -4.36 -0.10
C ILE A 109 12.15 -3.85 -1.05
N LEU A 110 11.99 -4.05 -2.35
CA LEU A 110 12.98 -3.61 -3.34
C LEU A 110 13.14 -2.09 -3.36
N ALA A 111 12.06 -1.36 -3.11
CA ALA A 111 12.09 0.09 -2.98
C ALA A 111 12.64 0.57 -1.63
N LYS A 112 12.99 -0.35 -0.73
CA LYS A 112 13.49 -0.05 0.61
C LYS A 112 12.49 0.76 1.44
N CYS A 113 11.21 0.39 1.35
CA CYS A 113 10.17 1.00 2.18
C CYS A 113 10.38 0.63 3.65
N ASP A 114 10.10 1.57 4.52
CA ASP A 114 10.05 1.33 5.96
C ASP A 114 8.78 0.59 6.34
N PHE A 115 7.66 0.94 5.71
CA PHE A 115 6.35 0.37 5.99
C PHE A 115 5.58 0.04 4.72
N LEU A 116 4.85 -1.07 4.77
CA LEU A 116 3.75 -1.37 3.87
C LEU A 116 2.46 -1.28 4.69
N ILE A 117 1.54 -0.42 4.26
CA ILE A 117 0.30 -0.15 4.97
C ILE A 117 -0.84 -0.88 4.28
N THR A 118 -1.54 -1.74 5.01
CA THR A 118 -2.61 -2.58 4.47
C THR A 118 -3.74 -2.77 5.48
N THR A 119 -4.94 -3.06 4.98
CA THR A 119 -6.07 -3.49 5.80
C THR A 119 -6.29 -5.00 5.74
N ASP A 120 -5.50 -5.72 4.94
CA ASP A 120 -5.62 -7.18 4.77
C ASP A 120 -5.03 -7.91 5.97
N LYS A 121 -5.89 -8.66 6.68
CA LYS A 121 -5.48 -9.38 7.89
C LYS A 121 -4.41 -10.44 7.65
N ARG A 122 -4.40 -11.06 6.46
CA ARG A 122 -3.41 -12.08 6.11
C ARG A 122 -2.04 -11.45 5.91
N MET A 123 -1.99 -10.31 5.21
CA MET A 123 -0.74 -9.58 5.02
C MET A 123 -0.19 -9.06 6.35
N LEU A 124 -1.07 -8.61 7.25
CA LEU A 124 -0.67 -8.11 8.58
C LEU A 124 0.00 -9.17 9.45
N LYS A 125 -0.22 -10.45 9.15
CA LYS A 125 0.43 -11.55 9.88
C LYS A 125 1.82 -11.90 9.34
N PHE A 126 2.16 -11.40 8.16
CA PHE A 126 3.48 -11.64 7.57
C PHE A 126 4.54 -10.84 8.31
N VAL A 127 5.61 -11.52 8.74
CA VAL A 127 6.71 -10.91 9.50
C VAL A 127 7.99 -10.96 8.67
N SER A 128 8.64 -9.82 8.55
CA SER A 128 9.91 -9.70 7.83
C SER A 128 10.83 -8.72 8.56
N GLU A 129 12.14 -8.98 8.49
CA GLU A 129 13.13 -8.04 9.01
C GLU A 129 13.37 -6.89 8.03
N ARG A 130 12.95 -7.04 6.76
CA ARG A 130 13.21 -6.08 5.69
C ARG A 130 12.16 -4.99 5.58
N ILE A 131 10.94 -5.23 6.08
CA ILE A 131 9.84 -4.29 6.00
C ILE A 131 8.84 -4.57 7.12
N LYS A 132 8.22 -3.53 7.67
CA LYS A 132 7.13 -3.69 8.62
C LYS A 132 5.80 -3.50 7.91
N ILE A 133 4.90 -4.47 8.08
CA ILE A 133 3.53 -4.42 7.54
C ILE A 133 2.60 -4.01 8.67
N ILE A 134 1.79 -2.97 8.44
CA ILE A 134 1.02 -2.31 9.49
C ILE A 134 -0.32 -1.81 8.95
N SER A 135 -1.34 -1.73 9.81
CA SER A 135 -2.62 -1.14 9.44
C SER A 135 -2.54 0.39 9.40
N PRO A 136 -3.45 1.06 8.68
CA PRO A 136 -3.48 2.53 8.68
C PRO A 136 -3.63 3.12 10.08
N ILE A 137 -4.47 2.51 10.92
CA ILE A 137 -4.72 2.99 12.28
C ILE A 137 -3.45 2.86 13.13
N ASP A 138 -2.82 1.69 13.10
CA ASP A 138 -1.59 1.44 13.86
C ASP A 138 -0.43 2.29 13.35
N PHE A 139 -0.38 2.55 12.05
CA PHE A 139 0.65 3.42 11.47
C PHE A 139 0.55 4.85 12.01
N ILE A 140 -0.67 5.38 12.12
CA ILE A 140 -0.88 6.73 12.68
C ILE A 140 -0.45 6.76 14.15
N ASP A 141 -0.79 5.73 14.90
CA ASP A 141 -0.40 5.63 16.30
C ASP A 141 1.12 5.64 16.47
N LEU A 142 1.82 4.88 15.61
CA LEU A 142 3.28 4.79 15.64
C LEU A 142 3.95 6.06 15.14
N ALA A 143 3.46 6.65 14.06
CA ALA A 143 4.08 7.79 13.36
C ALA A 143 3.53 9.14 13.82
N GLY A 144 2.36 9.18 14.45
CA GLY A 144 1.66 10.42 14.81
C GLY A 144 2.47 11.35 15.69
N GLU A 145 3.28 10.83 16.59
CA GLU A 145 4.15 11.62 17.45
C GLU A 145 5.29 12.28 16.68
N LYS A 146 5.61 11.77 15.50
CA LYS A 146 6.67 12.29 14.63
C LYS A 146 6.15 13.26 13.57
N LEU A 147 4.84 13.37 13.46
CA LEU A 147 4.18 14.27 12.55
C LEU A 147 3.92 15.63 13.20
#